data_a3f34439ca72e86cbb74f906710b05fd
#
_entry.id   a3f34439ca72e86cbb74f906710b05fd
#
_cell.length_a   1.000
_cell.length_b   1.000
_cell.length_c   1.000
_cell.angle_alpha   90.00
_cell.angle_beta   90.00
_cell.angle_gamma   90.00
#
_symmetry.space_group_name_H-M   'P 1'
#
loop_
_entity.id
_entity.type
_entity.pdbx_description
1 polymer ?
#
loop_
_entity_poly.entity_id
_entity_poly.type
_entity_poly.pdbx_seq_one_letter_code
_entity_poly.pdbx_strand_id
1 'polypeptide(L)'
;MTRPSSKAVWVAAAAMVVIVAQAAAGQTPTIKIAPAQPLRTVDGAENYQRYCAPCHGADLKGKGPAAPAFKVPPTDLTTFAKRHGGTFSALDLETAITSKGQPVPAHGSPNMPVWGPIFKSISPDDGDLVLRVSNLVKYIESLQVK
;
A
#
# COMPACT_ATOMS: atom_id res chain seq x y z
N MET A 1 35.77 -6.55 -62.28
CA MET A 1 35.23 -6.03 -60.98
C MET A 1 34.02 -5.14 -61.29
N THR A 2 32.83 -5.69 -61.19
CA THR A 2 31.57 -4.99 -61.52
C THR A 2 31.09 -4.27 -60.28
N ARG A 3 30.97 -2.89 -60.27
CA ARG A 3 30.41 -2.11 -59.24
C ARG A 3 28.89 -2.37 -59.13
N PRO A 4 28.36 -2.66 -57.94
CA PRO A 4 26.91 -2.79 -57.76
C PRO A 4 26.22 -1.46 -58.08
N SER A 5 25.10 -1.52 -58.81
CA SER A 5 24.35 -0.32 -59.21
C SER A 5 23.78 0.37 -57.95
N SER A 6 23.79 1.70 -57.94
CA SER A 6 23.30 2.52 -56.83
C SER A 6 21.85 2.21 -56.39
N LYS A 7 21.04 1.71 -57.33
CA LYS A 7 19.65 1.28 -57.07
C LYS A 7 19.55 0.06 -56.14
N ALA A 8 20.50 -0.89 -56.25
CA ALA A 8 20.53 -2.08 -55.37
C ALA A 8 20.88 -1.74 -53.93
N VAL A 9 21.73 -0.74 -53.73
CA VAL A 9 22.10 -0.27 -52.37
C VAL A 9 20.95 0.39 -51.63
N TRP A 10 20.13 1.19 -52.34
CA TRP A 10 18.97 1.85 -51.75
C TRP A 10 17.82 0.88 -51.38
N VAL A 11 17.60 -0.17 -52.16
CA VAL A 11 16.60 -1.18 -51.87
C VAL A 11 16.99 -2.00 -50.63
N ALA A 12 18.28 -2.36 -50.48
CA ALA A 12 18.77 -3.08 -49.30
C ALA A 12 18.67 -2.21 -47.99
N ALA A 13 18.97 -0.91 -48.09
CA ALA A 13 18.86 0.00 -46.99
C ALA A 13 17.38 0.24 -46.51
N ALA A 14 16.46 0.31 -47.48
CA ALA A 14 15.03 0.44 -47.18
C ALA A 14 14.44 -0.81 -46.50
N ALA A 15 14.89 -2.01 -46.89
CA ALA A 15 14.45 -3.27 -46.30
C ALA A 15 14.94 -3.42 -44.83
N MET A 16 16.16 -2.97 -44.52
CA MET A 16 16.68 -3.00 -43.14
C MET A 16 15.91 -2.05 -42.17
N VAL A 17 15.49 -0.90 -42.65
CA VAL A 17 14.73 0.05 -41.81
C VAL A 17 13.34 -0.49 -41.44
N VAL A 18 12.69 -1.25 -42.31
CA VAL A 18 11.38 -1.86 -42.06
C VAL A 18 11.46 -2.99 -41.03
N ILE A 19 12.55 -3.75 -40.96
CA ILE A 19 12.72 -4.87 -40.03
C ILE A 19 12.94 -4.36 -38.59
N VAL A 20 13.61 -3.23 -38.41
CA VAL A 20 13.87 -2.67 -37.09
C VAL A 20 12.61 -2.05 -36.45
N ALA A 21 11.67 -1.57 -37.28
CA ALA A 21 10.43 -0.95 -36.77
C ALA A 21 9.41 -1.95 -36.20
N GLN A 22 9.53 -3.25 -36.49
CA GLN A 22 8.58 -4.27 -35.97
C GLN A 22 8.96 -4.87 -34.60
N ALA A 23 10.17 -4.62 -34.10
CA ALA A 23 10.63 -5.15 -32.82
C ALA A 23 10.13 -4.37 -31.61
N ALA A 24 9.43 -3.25 -31.81
CA ALA A 24 8.86 -2.42 -30.74
C ALA A 24 7.36 -2.66 -30.49
N ALA A 25 6.82 -3.83 -30.88
CA ALA A 25 5.48 -4.25 -30.46
C ALA A 25 5.51 -4.48 -28.96
N GLY A 26 5.07 -3.46 -28.21
CA GLY A 26 5.09 -3.40 -26.77
C GLY A 26 4.46 -4.64 -26.15
N GLN A 27 5.19 -5.31 -25.29
CA GLN A 27 4.64 -6.32 -24.40
C GLN A 27 3.69 -5.63 -23.45
N THR A 28 2.38 -5.77 -23.67
CA THR A 28 1.38 -5.35 -22.72
C THR A 28 1.60 -6.14 -21.42
N PRO A 29 1.85 -5.49 -20.29
CA PRO A 29 2.05 -6.21 -19.04
C PRO A 29 0.77 -6.98 -18.70
N THR A 30 0.85 -8.30 -18.64
CA THR A 30 -0.26 -9.15 -18.21
C THR A 30 -0.35 -9.08 -16.70
N ILE A 31 -1.34 -8.36 -16.18
CA ILE A 31 -1.64 -8.32 -14.75
C ILE A 31 -2.26 -9.66 -14.36
N LYS A 32 -1.51 -10.50 -13.66
CA LYS A 32 -2.04 -11.72 -13.05
C LYS A 32 -2.80 -11.33 -11.77
N ILE A 33 -4.12 -11.34 -11.84
CA ILE A 33 -4.97 -11.15 -10.66
C ILE A 33 -4.96 -12.46 -9.88
N ALA A 34 -4.23 -12.51 -8.77
CA ALA A 34 -4.35 -13.59 -7.79
C ALA A 34 -5.43 -13.23 -6.77
N PRO A 35 -6.28 -14.18 -6.32
CA PRO A 35 -7.21 -13.92 -5.22
C PRO A 35 -6.45 -13.44 -3.99
N ALA A 36 -6.89 -12.33 -3.40
CA ALA A 36 -6.31 -11.84 -2.16
C ALA A 36 -6.62 -12.86 -1.05
N GLN A 37 -5.59 -13.51 -0.50
CA GLN A 37 -5.75 -14.39 0.65
C GLN A 37 -5.77 -13.54 1.92
N PRO A 38 -6.81 -13.67 2.77
CA PRO A 38 -6.84 -12.95 4.03
C PRO A 38 -5.71 -13.45 4.95
N LEU A 39 -5.02 -12.51 5.59
CA LEU A 39 -3.98 -12.83 6.56
C LEU A 39 -4.61 -13.27 7.87
N ARG A 40 -4.42 -14.54 8.25
CA ARG A 40 -5.02 -15.13 9.47
C ARG A 40 -4.18 -14.93 10.74
N THR A 41 -3.00 -14.34 10.62
CA THR A 41 -2.14 -14.05 11.77
C THR A 41 -2.73 -12.95 12.66
N VAL A 42 -2.40 -13.00 13.95
CA VAL A 42 -2.65 -11.93 14.92
C VAL A 42 -1.39 -11.09 15.19
N ASP A 43 -0.28 -11.36 14.49
CA ASP A 43 0.95 -10.58 14.61
C ASP A 43 0.75 -9.13 14.16
N GLY A 44 1.21 -8.18 14.99
CA GLY A 44 0.99 -6.75 14.78
C GLY A 44 1.75 -6.21 13.59
N ALA A 45 3.02 -6.62 13.39
CA ALA A 45 3.84 -6.15 12.28
C ALA A 45 3.32 -6.67 10.94
N GLU A 46 2.96 -7.96 10.86
CA GLU A 46 2.39 -8.55 9.65
C GLU A 46 1.05 -7.92 9.28
N ASN A 47 0.18 -7.69 10.28
CA ASN A 47 -1.10 -7.00 10.05
C ASN A 47 -0.89 -5.55 9.61
N TYR A 48 0.08 -4.85 10.20
CA TYR A 48 0.42 -3.50 9.77
C TYR A 48 0.88 -3.48 8.30
N GLN A 49 1.84 -4.31 7.94
CA GLN A 49 2.36 -4.38 6.58
C GLN A 49 1.26 -4.70 5.55
N ARG A 50 0.34 -5.58 5.90
CA ARG A 50 -0.72 -6.01 4.98
C ARG A 50 -1.84 -5.00 4.80
N TYR A 51 -2.29 -4.37 5.89
CA TYR A 51 -3.53 -3.59 5.90
C TYR A 51 -3.33 -2.09 6.08
N CYS A 52 -2.24 -1.67 6.70
CA CYS A 52 -1.99 -0.26 7.04
C CYS A 52 -0.91 0.37 6.17
N ALA A 53 0.19 -0.34 5.91
CA ALA A 53 1.33 0.16 5.16
C ALA A 53 1.00 0.61 3.72
N PRO A 54 0.02 0.05 2.98
CA PRO A 54 -0.37 0.57 1.68
C PRO A 54 -0.71 2.07 1.70
N CYS A 55 -1.29 2.56 2.79
CA CYS A 55 -1.61 3.98 2.97
C CYS A 55 -0.58 4.70 3.86
N HIS A 56 -0.26 4.12 5.01
CA HIS A 56 0.58 4.76 6.02
C HIS A 56 2.09 4.62 5.79
N GLY A 57 2.53 3.82 4.80
CA GLY A 57 3.93 3.54 4.52
C GLY A 57 4.51 2.45 5.43
N ALA A 58 5.53 1.73 4.96
CA ALA A 58 6.23 0.73 5.75
C ALA A 58 6.96 1.35 6.96
N ASP A 59 7.27 2.63 6.86
CA ASP A 59 7.92 3.45 7.89
C ASP A 59 6.93 4.22 8.77
N LEU A 60 5.63 3.97 8.66
CA LEU A 60 4.53 4.60 9.40
C LEU A 60 4.34 6.12 9.14
N LYS A 61 5.03 6.72 8.17
CA LYS A 61 5.05 8.19 7.95
C LYS A 61 3.96 8.73 7.02
N GLY A 62 2.94 7.94 6.72
CA GLY A 62 1.82 8.38 5.88
C GLY A 62 2.13 8.46 4.38
N LYS A 63 3.25 7.86 3.93
CA LYS A 63 3.73 7.91 2.54
C LYS A 63 3.65 6.56 1.84
N GLY A 64 2.62 5.79 2.12
CA GLY A 64 2.38 4.52 1.42
C GLY A 64 2.06 4.71 -0.06
N PRO A 65 2.17 3.65 -0.87
CA PRO A 65 1.94 3.72 -2.32
C PRO A 65 0.53 4.20 -2.71
N ALA A 66 -0.46 4.01 -1.84
CA ALA A 66 -1.81 4.51 -2.06
C ALA A 66 -2.01 5.97 -1.58
N ALA A 67 -1.08 6.55 -0.82
CA ALA A 67 -1.21 7.89 -0.24
C ALA A 67 -1.53 8.99 -1.27
N PRO A 68 -0.95 8.99 -2.49
CA PRO A 68 -1.26 10.02 -3.49
C PRO A 68 -2.73 10.04 -3.98
N ALA A 69 -3.48 8.96 -3.75
CA ALA A 69 -4.90 8.91 -4.14
C ALA A 69 -5.83 9.65 -3.17
N PHE A 70 -5.35 10.07 -2.01
CA PHE A 70 -6.16 10.73 -0.99
C PHE A 70 -6.01 12.25 -1.06
N LYS A 71 -7.14 12.97 -0.96
CA LYS A 71 -7.13 14.45 -0.86
C LYS A 71 -6.44 14.93 0.43
N VAL A 72 -6.61 14.18 1.51
CA VAL A 72 -5.92 14.40 2.78
C VAL A 72 -4.95 13.24 2.98
N PRO A 73 -3.64 13.50 3.04
CA PRO A 73 -2.65 12.44 3.20
C PRO A 73 -2.89 11.61 4.47
N PRO A 74 -2.59 10.30 4.44
CA PRO A 74 -2.59 9.48 5.64
C PRO A 74 -1.66 10.06 6.71
N THR A 75 -2.09 9.97 7.95
CA THR A 75 -1.36 10.53 9.09
C THR A 75 -0.05 9.79 9.33
N ASP A 76 1.00 10.52 9.73
CA ASP A 76 2.23 9.97 10.30
C ASP A 76 1.93 9.34 11.66
N LEU A 77 1.98 8.01 11.73
CA LEU A 77 1.66 7.25 12.94
C LEU A 77 2.82 7.25 13.95
N THR A 78 4.04 7.55 13.54
CA THR A 78 5.19 7.62 14.45
C THR A 78 5.10 8.78 15.44
N THR A 79 4.29 9.78 15.14
CA THR A 79 4.08 10.98 15.95
C THR A 79 2.76 10.97 16.73
N PHE A 80 2.11 9.80 16.84
CA PHE A 80 0.80 9.69 17.50
C PHE A 80 0.86 10.16 18.94
N ALA A 81 1.81 9.67 19.75
CA ALA A 81 2.00 10.10 21.13
C ALA A 81 2.24 11.62 21.24
N LYS A 82 3.09 12.17 20.38
CA LYS A 82 3.38 13.60 20.35
C LYS A 82 2.11 14.45 20.14
N ARG A 83 1.22 14.02 19.25
CA ARG A 83 -0.08 14.72 19.01
C ARG A 83 -1.07 14.58 20.15
N HIS A 84 -0.85 13.62 21.06
CA HIS A 84 -1.67 13.38 22.25
C HIS A 84 -0.95 13.86 23.52
N GLY A 85 -0.27 14.98 23.47
CA GLY A 85 0.38 15.58 24.63
C GLY A 85 1.58 14.82 25.18
N GLY A 86 2.24 14.00 24.34
CA GLY A 86 3.41 13.20 24.70
C GLY A 86 3.09 11.82 25.28
N THR A 87 1.81 11.46 25.39
CA THR A 87 1.38 10.16 25.91
C THR A 87 0.76 9.32 24.79
N PHE A 88 1.18 8.06 24.68
CA PHE A 88 0.56 7.14 23.75
C PHE A 88 -0.75 6.61 24.33
N SER A 89 -1.86 6.94 23.69
CA SER A 89 -3.18 6.45 24.07
C SER A 89 -3.54 5.22 23.23
N ALA A 90 -3.32 4.04 23.78
CA ALA A 90 -3.68 2.77 23.14
C ALA A 90 -5.19 2.72 22.84
N LEU A 91 -6.03 3.16 23.79
CA LEU A 91 -7.49 3.16 23.64
C LEU A 91 -7.96 4.04 22.47
N ASP A 92 -7.37 5.22 22.30
CA ASP A 92 -7.73 6.11 21.20
C ASP A 92 -7.36 5.49 19.85
N LEU A 93 -6.19 4.85 19.79
CA LEU A 93 -5.76 4.19 18.57
C LEU A 93 -6.61 2.94 18.26
N GLU A 94 -6.92 2.10 19.26
CA GLU A 94 -7.86 0.98 19.11
C GLU A 94 -9.23 1.44 18.63
N THR A 95 -9.74 2.50 19.22
CA THR A 95 -11.02 3.12 18.84
C THR A 95 -10.98 3.56 17.39
N ALA A 96 -9.93 4.23 16.97
CA ALA A 96 -9.77 4.69 15.62
C ALA A 96 -9.68 3.56 14.59
N ILE A 97 -9.02 2.46 14.95
CA ILE A 97 -8.92 1.28 14.08
C ILE A 97 -10.28 0.57 13.97
N THR A 98 -11.03 0.46 15.08
CA THR A 98 -12.21 -0.42 15.17
C THR A 98 -13.55 0.29 15.03
N SER A 99 -13.61 1.61 15.27
CA SER A 99 -14.88 2.36 15.35
C SER A 99 -15.56 2.55 14.01
N LYS A 100 -16.87 2.38 14.01
CA LYS A 100 -17.73 2.68 12.89
C LYS A 100 -17.91 4.19 12.74
N GLY A 101 -17.17 4.80 11.80
CA GLY A 101 -17.60 6.04 11.17
C GLY A 101 -17.75 7.30 12.05
N GLN A 102 -17.37 7.27 13.31
CA GLN A 102 -17.20 8.48 14.08
C GLN A 102 -15.86 9.11 13.66
N PRO A 103 -15.85 10.36 13.19
CA PRO A 103 -14.60 11.06 12.97
C PRO A 103 -13.90 11.17 14.33
N VAL A 104 -12.87 10.32 14.52
CA VAL A 104 -11.98 10.50 15.66
C VAL A 104 -11.09 11.68 15.28
N PRO A 105 -11.20 12.83 15.97
CA PRO A 105 -10.48 14.05 15.60
C PRO A 105 -8.97 13.84 15.46
N ALA A 106 -8.42 12.88 16.17
CA ALA A 106 -7.02 12.49 16.11
C ALA A 106 -6.61 11.76 14.82
N HIS A 107 -7.55 11.25 14.02
CA HIS A 107 -7.28 10.50 12.79
C HIS A 107 -7.59 11.27 11.51
N GLY A 108 -8.12 12.47 11.59
CA GLY A 108 -8.09 13.51 10.53
C GLY A 108 -8.81 13.20 9.24
N SER A 109 -9.26 12.00 8.95
CA SER A 109 -9.88 11.68 7.66
C SER A 109 -10.92 10.57 7.75
N PRO A 110 -12.14 10.81 7.19
CA PRO A 110 -13.17 9.76 7.05
C PRO A 110 -12.77 8.69 6.01
N ASN A 111 -11.61 8.81 5.37
CA ASN A 111 -11.17 7.93 4.30
C ASN A 111 -10.44 6.68 4.81
N MET A 112 -10.11 6.60 6.09
CA MET A 112 -9.55 5.39 6.67
C MET A 112 -10.65 4.32 6.80
N PRO A 113 -10.44 3.09 6.30
CA PRO A 113 -11.39 2.00 6.50
C PRO A 113 -11.63 1.70 7.98
N VAL A 114 -12.85 1.32 8.33
CA VAL A 114 -13.17 0.82 9.67
C VAL A 114 -12.77 -0.65 9.73
N TRP A 115 -11.66 -0.93 10.39
CA TRP A 115 -11.04 -2.25 10.37
C TRP A 115 -11.71 -3.30 11.26
N GLY A 116 -12.45 -2.90 12.31
CA GLY A 116 -13.12 -3.83 13.21
C GLY A 116 -13.98 -4.86 12.47
N PRO A 117 -14.99 -4.46 11.68
CA PRO A 117 -15.80 -5.37 10.88
C PRO A 117 -15.01 -6.17 9.85
N ILE A 118 -13.97 -5.58 9.25
CA ILE A 118 -13.11 -6.25 8.26
C ILE A 118 -12.33 -7.37 8.94
N PHE A 119 -11.68 -7.12 10.06
CA PHE A 119 -10.95 -8.14 10.82
C PHE A 119 -11.86 -9.23 11.35
N LYS A 120 -13.07 -8.89 11.78
CA LYS A 120 -14.09 -9.87 12.18
C LYS A 120 -14.50 -10.78 11.04
N SER A 121 -14.57 -10.29 9.80
CA SER A 121 -14.87 -11.10 8.62
C SER A 121 -13.74 -12.06 8.23
N ILE A 122 -12.50 -11.72 8.57
CA ILE A 122 -11.31 -12.54 8.31
C ILE A 122 -11.21 -13.69 9.32
N SER A 123 -11.47 -13.40 10.59
CA SER A 123 -11.51 -14.37 11.68
C SER A 123 -12.76 -14.12 12.51
N PRO A 124 -13.75 -15.03 12.47
CA PRO A 124 -15.00 -14.90 13.22
C PRO A 124 -14.83 -14.96 14.73
N ASP A 125 -13.69 -15.45 15.23
CA ASP A 125 -13.37 -15.49 16.66
C ASP A 125 -13.14 -14.08 17.22
N ASP A 126 -13.83 -13.74 18.31
CA ASP A 126 -13.70 -12.45 18.97
C ASP A 126 -12.33 -12.29 19.64
N GLY A 127 -11.76 -13.38 20.14
CA GLY A 127 -10.42 -13.39 20.72
C GLY A 127 -9.35 -13.00 19.71
N ASP A 128 -9.45 -13.51 18.49
CA ASP A 128 -8.53 -13.16 17.39
C ASP A 128 -8.64 -11.68 17.02
N LEU A 129 -9.85 -11.11 17.00
CA LEU A 129 -10.04 -9.69 16.75
C LEU A 129 -9.33 -8.83 17.79
N VAL A 130 -9.56 -9.15 19.09
CA VAL A 130 -8.94 -8.42 20.20
C VAL A 130 -7.41 -8.52 20.15
N LEU A 131 -6.88 -9.73 19.96
CA LEU A 131 -5.44 -9.96 19.87
C LEU A 131 -4.82 -9.24 18.67
N ARG A 132 -5.47 -9.28 17.51
CA ARG A 132 -5.01 -8.61 16.29
C ARG A 132 -4.90 -7.10 16.49
N VAL A 133 -5.94 -6.47 17.02
CA VAL A 133 -5.97 -5.02 17.26
C VAL A 133 -4.96 -4.63 18.33
N SER A 134 -4.92 -5.35 19.46
CA SER A 134 -3.97 -5.08 20.54
C SER A 134 -2.51 -5.20 20.09
N ASN A 135 -2.17 -6.26 19.32
CA ASN A 135 -0.82 -6.44 18.82
C ASN A 135 -0.44 -5.39 17.76
N LEU A 136 -1.40 -4.99 16.92
CA LEU A 136 -1.20 -3.90 15.95
C LEU A 136 -0.92 -2.58 16.67
N VAL A 137 -1.66 -2.26 17.72
CA VAL A 137 -1.46 -1.06 18.55
C VAL A 137 -0.08 -1.08 19.23
N LYS A 138 0.31 -2.21 19.84
CA LYS A 138 1.64 -2.39 20.43
C LYS A 138 2.77 -2.23 19.40
N TYR A 139 2.58 -2.73 18.20
CA TYR A 139 3.55 -2.55 17.12
C TYR A 139 3.73 -1.07 16.78
N ILE A 140 2.63 -0.33 16.62
CA ILE A 140 2.67 1.12 16.33
C ILE A 140 3.27 1.89 17.52
N GLU A 141 2.96 1.50 18.76
CA GLU A 141 3.54 2.09 19.98
C GLU A 141 5.07 1.93 20.02
N SER A 142 5.58 0.76 19.65
CA SER A 142 7.02 0.48 19.66
C SER A 142 7.82 1.36 18.68
N LEU A 143 7.16 1.97 17.71
CA LEU A 143 7.75 2.80 16.66
C LEU A 143 7.50 4.31 16.85
N GLN A 144 7.01 4.72 18.05
CA GLN A 144 6.82 6.15 18.32
C GLN A 144 8.16 6.88 18.40
N VAL A 145 8.21 8.05 17.77
CA VAL A 145 9.36 8.96 17.96
C VAL A 145 9.30 9.58 19.35
N LYS A 146 10.45 9.64 20.00
CA LYS A 146 10.62 10.24 21.33
C LYS A 146 10.74 11.76 21.22
#